data_c03d1bc3a0be21585cea882072689d4b
#
_entry.id   c03d1bc3a0be21585cea882072689d4b
#
_cell.length_a   1.000
_cell.length_b   1.000
_cell.length_c   1.000
_cell.angle_alpha   90.00
_cell.angle_beta   90.00
_cell.angle_gamma   90.00
#
_symmetry.space_group_name_H-M   'P 1'
#
loop_
_entity.id
_entity.type
_entity.pdbx_description
1 polymer ?
#
loop_
_entity_poly.entity_id
_entity_poly.type
_entity_poly.pdbx_seq_one_letter_code
_entity_poly.pdbx_strand_id
1 'polypeptide(L)'
;MDASAINDVKIHPNTKFIHMIDPQEIPRFAGVSTFMRQPHTYELEETQADIAILGVPFDDATTYRPGARFGPQAVRNASTLLKPYNPVLDVDLTTVDIVDHDDAPVIPGYVQDTFEEIEERVGYVLDHNMLPAMIGGDHSISLPILRAIAAEYGSVSLVQFDAHSDLWP
;
A
#
# COMPACT_ATOMS: atom_id res chain seq x y z
N MET A 1 -15.35 -9.44 36.35
CA MET A 1 -14.69 -8.63 35.35
C MET A 1 -15.42 -7.30 35.31
N ASP A 2 -14.72 -6.25 35.67
CA ASP A 2 -15.32 -4.93 35.87
C ASP A 2 -15.61 -4.29 34.50
N ALA A 3 -16.89 -4.04 34.22
CA ALA A 3 -17.35 -3.42 32.98
C ALA A 3 -16.99 -1.91 32.87
N SER A 4 -16.30 -1.37 33.87
CA SER A 4 -15.91 0.05 33.92
C SER A 4 -14.66 0.38 33.11
N ALA A 5 -13.87 -0.60 32.69
CA ALA A 5 -12.61 -0.39 31.94
C ALA A 5 -12.81 -0.13 30.42
N ILE A 6 -14.05 -0.29 29.92
CA ILE A 6 -14.33 -0.14 28.46
C ILE A 6 -14.65 1.32 28.11
N ASN A 7 -14.89 2.18 29.10
CA ASN A 7 -15.38 3.55 28.86
C ASN A 7 -14.32 4.65 28.70
N ASP A 8 -13.03 4.32 28.77
CA ASP A 8 -11.95 5.32 28.69
C ASP A 8 -11.21 5.41 27.35
N VAL A 9 -11.67 4.69 26.33
CA VAL A 9 -11.24 4.99 24.96
C VAL A 9 -11.95 6.27 24.53
N LYS A 10 -11.38 7.41 24.89
CA LYS A 10 -11.79 8.71 24.32
C LYS A 10 -11.42 8.70 22.84
N ILE A 11 -12.32 8.20 22.01
CA ILE A 11 -12.28 8.45 20.58
C ILE A 11 -12.46 9.94 20.41
N HIS A 12 -11.37 10.67 20.21
CA HIS A 12 -11.46 12.04 19.74
C HIS A 12 -12.19 12.01 18.40
N PRO A 13 -13.27 12.79 18.20
CA PRO A 13 -14.05 12.77 16.96
C PRO A 13 -13.25 13.13 15.70
N ASN A 14 -11.99 13.56 15.84
CA ASN A 14 -11.07 13.90 14.77
C ASN A 14 -9.78 13.06 14.78
N THR A 15 -9.69 12.00 15.57
CA THR A 15 -8.53 11.11 15.50
C THR A 15 -8.83 10.09 14.41
N LYS A 16 -8.32 10.30 13.21
CA LYS A 16 -8.26 9.22 12.23
C LYS A 16 -7.35 8.15 12.80
N PHE A 17 -7.82 6.92 12.81
CA PHE A 17 -7.08 5.77 13.31
C PHE A 17 -5.87 5.55 12.41
N ILE A 18 -4.66 5.80 12.94
CA ILE A 18 -3.39 5.54 12.25
C ILE A 18 -2.87 4.13 12.61
N HIS A 19 -3.61 3.39 13.42
CA HIS A 19 -3.18 2.07 13.91
C HIS A 19 -3.96 0.93 13.29
N MET A 20 -3.27 -0.19 13.11
CA MET A 20 -3.88 -1.43 12.63
C MET A 20 -5.12 -1.80 13.45
N ILE A 21 -6.20 -2.17 12.76
CA ILE A 21 -7.48 -2.51 13.39
C ILE A 21 -7.34 -3.75 14.28
N ASP A 22 -7.69 -3.60 15.56
CA ASP A 22 -7.62 -4.71 16.52
C ASP A 22 -8.62 -5.82 16.15
N PRO A 23 -8.15 -7.08 16.00
CA PRO A 23 -9.03 -8.21 15.74
C PRO A 23 -10.04 -8.52 16.86
N GLN A 24 -9.84 -7.99 18.06
CA GLN A 24 -10.79 -8.13 19.17
C GLN A 24 -11.98 -7.17 19.03
N GLU A 25 -11.77 -6.03 18.37
CA GLU A 25 -12.82 -5.05 18.10
C GLU A 25 -13.58 -5.41 16.82
N ILE A 26 -12.86 -5.67 15.73
CA ILE A 26 -13.44 -6.03 14.43
C ILE A 26 -12.81 -7.35 13.98
N PRO A 27 -13.62 -8.43 13.83
CA PRO A 27 -13.13 -9.73 13.37
C PRO A 27 -12.36 -9.62 12.04
N ARG A 28 -11.34 -10.48 11.86
CA ARG A 28 -10.43 -10.44 10.69
C ARG A 28 -11.12 -10.65 9.34
N PHE A 29 -12.32 -11.21 9.33
CA PHE A 29 -13.13 -11.45 8.13
C PHE A 29 -14.12 -10.31 7.83
N ALA A 30 -14.17 -9.27 8.67
CA ALA A 30 -15.12 -8.18 8.55
C ALA A 30 -14.42 -6.86 8.19
N GLY A 31 -15.17 -5.98 7.52
CA GLY A 31 -14.70 -4.66 7.10
C GLY A 31 -14.04 -4.67 5.73
N VAL A 32 -13.40 -3.54 5.38
CA VAL A 32 -12.63 -3.39 4.15
C VAL A 32 -11.33 -4.19 4.27
N SER A 33 -11.00 -4.96 3.23
CA SER A 33 -9.75 -5.71 3.19
C SER A 33 -8.60 -4.78 2.83
N THR A 34 -7.79 -4.42 3.82
CA THR A 34 -6.58 -3.61 3.67
C THR A 34 -5.34 -4.44 3.97
N PHE A 35 -4.17 -3.99 3.53
CA PHE A 35 -2.90 -4.66 3.83
C PHE A 35 -2.67 -4.70 5.34
N MET A 36 -2.53 -5.91 5.89
CA MET A 36 -2.36 -6.16 7.34
C MET A 36 -3.40 -5.46 8.23
N ARG A 37 -4.60 -5.16 7.67
CA ARG A 37 -5.67 -4.43 8.37
C ARG A 37 -5.28 -3.02 8.79
N GLN A 38 -4.39 -2.38 8.04
CA GLN A 38 -4.05 -0.98 8.24
C GLN A 38 -5.27 -0.08 7.96
N PRO A 39 -5.36 1.09 8.57
CA PRO A 39 -6.41 2.06 8.28
C PRO A 39 -6.48 2.36 6.79
N HIS A 40 -7.69 2.42 6.26
CA HIS A 40 -7.94 2.79 4.88
C HIS A 40 -8.23 4.28 4.77
N THR A 41 -7.64 4.96 3.82
CA THR A 41 -7.94 6.36 3.51
C THR A 41 -7.71 6.70 2.05
N TYR A 42 -8.60 7.48 1.47
CA TYR A 42 -8.40 8.12 0.17
C TYR A 42 -7.75 9.50 0.29
N GLU A 43 -7.85 10.13 1.47
CA GLU A 43 -7.38 11.49 1.71
C GLU A 43 -6.14 11.44 2.59
N LEU A 44 -4.98 11.76 2.03
CA LEU A 44 -3.71 11.75 2.76
C LEU A 44 -3.48 13.03 3.57
N GLU A 45 -4.12 14.15 3.21
CA GLU A 45 -4.01 15.44 3.90
C GLU A 45 -4.39 15.36 5.38
N GLU A 46 -5.24 14.42 5.71
CA GLU A 46 -5.77 14.28 7.07
C GLU A 46 -5.05 13.18 7.87
N THR A 47 -3.99 12.61 7.33
CA THR A 47 -3.18 11.59 8.02
C THR A 47 -1.73 12.05 8.15
N GLN A 48 -1.04 11.51 9.15
CA GLN A 48 0.39 11.74 9.38
C GLN A 48 1.16 10.42 9.30
N ALA A 49 0.73 9.54 8.38
CA ALA A 49 1.38 8.25 8.20
C ALA A 49 2.79 8.39 7.64
N ASP A 50 3.66 7.44 7.99
CA ASP A 50 5.01 7.33 7.44
C ASP A 50 5.01 6.63 6.09
N ILE A 51 4.09 5.66 5.93
CA ILE A 51 4.01 4.79 4.75
C ILE A 51 2.58 4.74 4.22
N ALA A 52 2.42 4.90 2.91
CA ALA A 52 1.17 4.62 2.21
C ALA A 52 1.31 3.36 1.34
N ILE A 53 0.46 2.37 1.61
CA ILE A 53 0.33 1.18 0.76
C ILE A 53 -0.55 1.54 -0.43
N LEU A 54 -0.04 1.28 -1.63
CA LEU A 54 -0.76 1.56 -2.87
C LEU A 54 -0.75 0.32 -3.77
N GLY A 55 -1.92 -0.17 -4.15
CA GLY A 55 -2.04 -1.25 -5.11
C GLY A 55 -1.98 -0.73 -6.55
N VAL A 56 -1.47 -1.55 -7.47
CA VAL A 56 -1.49 -1.27 -8.91
C VAL A 56 -2.01 -2.51 -9.64
N PRO A 57 -3.35 -2.63 -9.81
CA PRO A 57 -3.99 -3.83 -10.39
C PRO A 57 -3.89 -3.84 -11.93
N PHE A 58 -2.67 -3.85 -12.46
CA PHE A 58 -2.38 -3.75 -13.90
C PHE A 58 -1.59 -4.97 -14.39
N ASP A 59 -1.95 -5.53 -15.56
CA ASP A 59 -1.22 -6.62 -16.21
C ASP A 59 -1.39 -6.64 -17.75
N ASP A 60 -1.72 -5.50 -18.35
CA ASP A 60 -1.91 -5.39 -19.80
C ASP A 60 -0.59 -5.48 -20.59
N ALA A 61 0.58 -5.37 -19.92
CA ALA A 61 1.88 -5.61 -20.50
C ALA A 61 2.33 -7.09 -20.43
N THR A 62 1.52 -7.96 -19.84
CA THR A 62 1.83 -9.38 -19.71
C THR A 62 1.70 -10.11 -21.03
N THR A 63 2.79 -10.75 -21.50
CA THR A 63 2.79 -11.53 -22.74
C THR A 63 2.27 -12.95 -22.58
N TYR A 64 2.28 -13.49 -21.36
CA TYR A 64 1.88 -14.86 -21.06
C TYR A 64 1.33 -14.99 -19.64
N ARG A 65 0.19 -15.63 -19.48
CA ARG A 65 -0.50 -15.85 -18.20
C ARG A 65 -0.88 -14.55 -17.47
N PRO A 66 -1.83 -13.76 -17.98
CA PRO A 66 -2.37 -12.61 -17.26
C PRO A 66 -3.02 -13.05 -15.94
N GLY A 67 -3.18 -12.11 -15.00
CA GLY A 67 -3.76 -12.34 -13.68
C GLY A 67 -3.05 -11.57 -12.57
N ALA A 68 -1.91 -10.93 -12.87
CA ALA A 68 -1.19 -10.11 -11.91
C ALA A 68 -2.03 -8.91 -11.43
N ARG A 69 -3.02 -8.45 -12.21
CA ARG A 69 -4.00 -7.43 -11.80
C ARG A 69 -4.78 -7.77 -10.54
N PHE A 70 -4.88 -9.05 -10.18
CA PHE A 70 -5.53 -9.51 -8.95
C PHE A 70 -4.55 -9.57 -7.75
N GLY A 71 -3.28 -9.24 -7.97
CA GLY A 71 -2.22 -9.28 -6.96
C GLY A 71 -2.51 -8.40 -5.75
N PRO A 72 -2.81 -7.11 -5.92
CA PRO A 72 -3.08 -6.21 -4.79
C PRO A 72 -4.17 -6.74 -3.86
N GLN A 73 -5.31 -7.13 -4.42
CA GLN A 73 -6.43 -7.69 -3.64
C GLN A 73 -6.04 -9.02 -2.96
N ALA A 74 -5.32 -9.90 -3.67
CA ALA A 74 -4.91 -11.19 -3.11
C ALA A 74 -3.93 -11.01 -1.93
N VAL A 75 -2.99 -10.08 -2.05
CA VAL A 75 -2.03 -9.75 -0.98
C VAL A 75 -2.74 -9.15 0.22
N ARG A 76 -3.67 -8.20 0.02
CA ARG A 76 -4.47 -7.63 1.12
C ARG A 76 -5.23 -8.72 1.85
N ASN A 77 -5.94 -9.58 1.14
CA ASN A 77 -6.70 -10.68 1.75
C ASN A 77 -5.80 -11.63 2.54
N ALA A 78 -4.65 -12.03 1.99
CA ALA A 78 -3.72 -12.93 2.66
C ALA A 78 -3.07 -12.27 3.88
N SER A 79 -2.79 -10.97 3.83
CA SER A 79 -2.12 -10.22 4.89
C SER A 79 -2.95 -10.02 6.14
N THR A 80 -4.28 -10.23 6.09
CA THR A 80 -5.18 -10.05 7.25
C THR A 80 -4.82 -10.97 8.43
N LEU A 81 -4.11 -12.07 8.18
CA LEU A 81 -3.68 -13.03 9.20
C LEU A 81 -2.28 -12.73 9.76
N LEU A 82 -1.54 -11.80 9.16
CA LEU A 82 -0.23 -11.43 9.63
C LEU A 82 -0.28 -10.74 11.00
N LYS A 83 0.80 -10.91 11.75
CA LYS A 83 1.03 -10.20 13.00
C LYS A 83 2.02 -9.06 12.75
N PRO A 84 1.89 -7.92 13.46
CA PRO A 84 2.77 -6.78 13.23
C PRO A 84 4.20 -7.03 13.68
N TYR A 85 4.43 -7.93 14.64
CA TYR A 85 5.76 -8.26 15.14
C TYR A 85 6.37 -9.45 14.39
N ASN A 86 7.56 -9.25 13.83
CA ASN A 86 8.37 -10.29 13.22
C ASN A 86 9.51 -10.70 14.17
N PRO A 87 9.43 -11.87 14.83
CA PRO A 87 10.41 -12.28 15.82
C PRO A 87 11.78 -12.69 15.23
N VAL A 88 11.86 -12.95 13.93
CA VAL A 88 13.12 -13.31 13.26
C VAL A 88 13.97 -12.07 12.99
N LEU A 89 13.31 -10.98 12.59
CA LEU A 89 13.97 -9.70 12.28
C LEU A 89 13.98 -8.74 13.47
N ASP A 90 13.26 -9.07 14.55
CA ASP A 90 13.01 -8.18 15.70
C ASP A 90 12.43 -6.83 15.27
N VAL A 91 11.45 -6.88 14.35
CA VAL A 91 10.78 -5.70 13.80
C VAL A 91 9.33 -5.68 14.24
N ASP A 92 8.90 -4.55 14.81
CA ASP A 92 7.51 -4.30 15.21
C ASP A 92 6.92 -3.16 14.35
N LEU A 93 6.00 -3.53 13.46
CA LEU A 93 5.32 -2.58 12.58
C LEU A 93 4.30 -1.68 13.29
N THR A 94 4.00 -1.93 14.58
CA THR A 94 3.14 -1.01 15.36
C THR A 94 3.85 0.28 15.73
N THR A 95 5.16 0.35 15.52
CA THR A 95 5.98 1.56 15.75
C THR A 95 6.06 2.48 14.54
N VAL A 96 5.42 2.11 13.43
CA VAL A 96 5.39 2.86 12.17
C VAL A 96 3.94 3.11 11.80
N ASP A 97 3.62 4.33 11.46
CA ASP A 97 2.26 4.72 11.04
C ASP A 97 2.07 4.38 9.55
N ILE A 98 1.20 3.41 9.28
CA ILE A 98 0.96 2.88 7.93
C ILE A 98 -0.53 3.06 7.59
N VAL A 99 -0.81 3.50 6.37
CA VAL A 99 -2.16 3.53 5.81
C VAL A 99 -2.25 2.73 4.52
N ASP A 100 -3.40 2.15 4.24
CA ASP A 100 -3.71 1.58 2.93
C ASP A 100 -4.48 2.63 2.12
N HIS A 101 -3.84 3.12 1.05
CA HIS A 101 -4.36 4.21 0.21
C HIS A 101 -5.13 3.68 -1.02
N ASP A 102 -5.55 2.40 -0.96
CA ASP A 102 -6.28 1.71 -2.02
C ASP A 102 -5.42 1.42 -3.28
N ASP A 103 -6.04 1.44 -4.44
CA ASP A 103 -5.39 1.13 -5.71
C ASP A 103 -5.24 2.40 -6.58
N ALA A 104 -4.13 2.49 -7.31
CA ALA A 104 -3.99 3.48 -8.36
C ALA A 104 -5.04 3.21 -9.46
N PRO A 105 -5.62 4.24 -10.07
CA PRO A 105 -6.48 4.06 -11.23
C PRO A 105 -5.74 3.35 -12.34
N VAL A 106 -6.41 2.39 -12.98
CA VAL A 106 -5.87 1.71 -14.18
C VAL A 106 -6.91 1.80 -15.30
N ILE A 107 -6.44 1.98 -16.52
CA ILE A 107 -7.27 2.13 -17.71
C ILE A 107 -7.01 0.93 -18.62
N PRO A 108 -7.80 -0.16 -18.52
CA PRO A 108 -7.54 -1.40 -19.25
C PRO A 108 -7.43 -1.16 -20.76
N GLY A 109 -6.35 -1.67 -21.36
CA GLY A 109 -6.04 -1.49 -22.79
C GLY A 109 -5.30 -0.19 -23.12
N TYR A 110 -5.08 0.71 -22.17
CA TYR A 110 -4.40 2.00 -22.37
C TYR A 110 -3.20 2.11 -21.44
N VAL A 111 -2.09 1.51 -21.85
CA VAL A 111 -0.87 1.38 -21.02
C VAL A 111 -0.31 2.74 -20.64
N GLN A 112 -0.22 3.67 -21.60
CA GLN A 112 0.38 4.99 -21.36
C GLN A 112 -0.46 5.82 -20.39
N ASP A 113 -1.79 5.82 -20.58
CA ASP A 113 -2.72 6.55 -19.71
C ASP A 113 -2.66 5.96 -18.28
N THR A 114 -2.59 4.63 -18.16
CA THR A 114 -2.39 3.96 -16.87
C THR A 114 -1.08 4.37 -16.21
N PHE A 115 0.00 4.50 -16.98
CA PHE A 115 1.30 4.92 -16.42
C PHE A 115 1.24 6.35 -15.89
N GLU A 116 0.55 7.26 -16.57
CA GLU A 116 0.33 8.63 -16.12
C GLU A 116 -0.44 8.66 -14.79
N GLU A 117 -1.49 7.87 -14.66
CA GLU A 117 -2.25 7.73 -13.40
C GLU A 117 -1.39 7.17 -12.25
N ILE A 118 -0.52 6.18 -12.54
CA ILE A 118 0.41 5.64 -11.53
C ILE A 118 1.42 6.71 -11.11
N GLU A 119 2.01 7.44 -12.06
CA GLU A 119 2.95 8.53 -11.77
C GLU A 119 2.29 9.59 -10.89
N GLU A 120 1.07 10.03 -11.22
CA GLU A 120 0.31 11.00 -10.44
C GLU A 120 0.02 10.49 -9.02
N ARG A 121 -0.44 9.24 -8.89
CA ARG A 121 -0.78 8.68 -7.58
C ARG A 121 0.45 8.48 -6.68
N VAL A 122 1.57 8.07 -7.23
CA VAL A 122 2.84 7.96 -6.49
C VAL A 122 3.34 9.36 -6.10
N GLY A 123 3.28 10.32 -7.02
CA GLY A 123 3.61 11.72 -6.74
C GLY A 123 2.78 12.29 -5.59
N TYR A 124 1.47 12.03 -5.60
CA TYR A 124 0.57 12.45 -4.52
C TYR A 124 1.00 11.91 -3.14
N VAL A 125 1.43 10.64 -3.07
CA VAL A 125 1.97 10.08 -1.82
C VAL A 125 3.26 10.79 -1.38
N LEU A 126 4.17 11.04 -2.32
CA LEU A 126 5.44 11.72 -2.06
C LEU A 126 5.24 13.18 -1.60
N ASP A 127 4.28 13.90 -2.20
CA ASP A 127 3.91 15.28 -1.82
C ASP A 127 3.45 15.38 -0.36
N HIS A 128 2.94 14.27 0.20
CA HIS A 128 2.54 14.18 1.61
C HIS A 128 3.67 13.67 2.53
N ASN A 129 4.92 13.62 2.03
CA ASN A 129 6.09 13.14 2.76
C ASN A 129 5.96 11.70 3.27
N MET A 130 5.21 10.85 2.57
CA MET A 130 5.06 9.45 2.90
C MET A 130 5.89 8.57 1.96
N LEU A 131 6.35 7.44 2.47
CA LEU A 131 7.01 6.43 1.65
C LEU A 131 5.94 5.61 0.89
N PRO A 132 5.92 5.60 -0.44
CA PRO A 132 5.02 4.73 -1.19
C PRO A 132 5.51 3.27 -1.13
N ALA A 133 4.66 2.37 -0.64
CA ALA A 133 4.90 0.93 -0.65
C ALA A 133 3.91 0.28 -1.62
N MET A 134 4.41 -0.18 -2.77
CA MET A 134 3.59 -0.61 -3.89
C MET A 134 3.30 -2.11 -3.85
N ILE A 135 2.07 -2.49 -4.17
CA ILE A 135 1.68 -3.88 -4.39
C ILE A 135 1.24 -4.01 -5.84
N GLY A 136 2.06 -4.65 -6.65
CA GLY A 136 1.81 -4.76 -8.07
C GLY A 136 0.94 -5.95 -8.47
N GLY A 137 0.70 -5.88 -9.62
CA GLY A 137 0.54 -5.99 -11.02
C GLY A 137 1.76 -6.64 -11.71
N ASP A 138 1.82 -6.46 -12.99
CA ASP A 138 2.98 -6.89 -13.76
C ASP A 138 4.18 -5.95 -13.57
N HIS A 139 5.36 -6.35 -14.06
CA HIS A 139 6.60 -5.62 -13.80
C HIS A 139 6.69 -4.25 -14.52
N SER A 140 5.86 -4.02 -15.54
CA SER A 140 5.87 -2.74 -16.28
C SER A 140 5.52 -1.54 -15.41
N ILE A 141 4.77 -1.75 -14.31
CA ILE A 141 4.43 -0.70 -13.34
C ILE A 141 5.65 -0.08 -12.66
N SER A 142 6.79 -0.76 -12.64
CA SER A 142 8.02 -0.23 -12.06
C SER A 142 8.50 1.04 -12.77
N LEU A 143 8.24 1.16 -14.07
CA LEU A 143 8.66 2.33 -14.84
C LEU A 143 7.97 3.64 -14.39
N PRO A 144 6.64 3.74 -14.33
CA PRO A 144 5.97 4.95 -13.85
C PRO A 144 6.29 5.24 -12.38
N ILE A 145 6.39 4.22 -11.52
CA ILE A 145 6.78 4.41 -10.12
C ILE A 145 8.15 5.05 -10.01
N LEU A 146 9.14 4.54 -10.75
CA LEU A 146 10.50 5.10 -10.74
C LEU A 146 10.56 6.51 -11.36
N ARG A 147 9.72 6.82 -12.34
CA ARG A 147 9.62 8.17 -12.91
C ARG A 147 9.11 9.16 -11.86
N ALA A 148 8.07 8.84 -11.12
CA ALA A 148 7.56 9.69 -10.05
C ALA A 148 8.61 9.90 -8.95
N ILE A 149 9.29 8.84 -8.50
CA ILE A 149 10.36 8.94 -7.51
C ILE A 149 11.52 9.78 -8.02
N ALA A 150 11.92 9.61 -9.28
CA ALA A 150 12.99 10.38 -9.88
C ALA A 150 12.63 11.86 -10.12
N ALA A 151 11.35 12.16 -10.32
CA ALA A 151 10.87 13.54 -10.42
C ALA A 151 11.02 14.28 -9.08
N GLU A 152 10.77 13.60 -7.96
CA GLU A 152 10.89 14.17 -6.62
C GLU A 152 12.35 14.25 -6.15
N TYR A 153 13.11 13.16 -6.27
CA TYR A 153 14.45 13.05 -5.66
C TYR A 153 15.61 13.18 -6.63
N GLY A 154 15.35 13.29 -7.93
CA GLY A 154 16.38 13.27 -8.97
C GLY A 154 16.91 11.86 -9.24
N SER A 155 18.22 11.71 -9.39
CA SER A 155 18.84 10.40 -9.66
C SER A 155 18.71 9.48 -8.45
N VAL A 156 18.14 8.30 -8.67
CA VAL A 156 17.97 7.26 -7.65
C VAL A 156 18.71 5.99 -8.08
N SER A 157 19.08 5.17 -7.08
CA SER A 157 19.61 3.82 -7.32
C SER A 157 18.52 2.80 -7.06
N LEU A 158 18.35 1.84 -7.97
CA LEU A 158 17.40 0.73 -7.83
C LEU A 158 18.14 -0.52 -7.37
N VAL A 159 17.62 -1.17 -6.33
CA VAL A 159 18.01 -2.53 -5.95
C VAL A 159 16.85 -3.47 -6.32
N GLN A 160 17.10 -4.42 -7.21
CA GLN A 160 16.10 -5.36 -7.71
C GLN A 160 16.46 -6.78 -7.26
N PHE A 161 15.48 -7.49 -6.68
CA PHE A 161 15.58 -8.92 -6.36
C PHE A 161 14.69 -9.67 -7.35
N ASP A 162 15.26 -10.08 -8.47
CA ASP A 162 14.54 -10.72 -9.58
C ASP A 162 15.42 -11.79 -10.25
N ALA A 163 14.80 -12.76 -10.91
CA ALA A 163 15.49 -13.76 -11.71
C ALA A 163 15.97 -13.20 -13.07
N HIS A 164 15.44 -12.05 -13.50
CA HIS A 164 15.73 -11.39 -14.76
C HIS A 164 16.25 -9.97 -14.53
N SER A 165 17.06 -9.47 -15.44
CA SER A 165 17.60 -8.10 -15.32
C SER A 165 16.63 -7.01 -15.76
N ASP A 166 15.66 -7.36 -16.61
CA ASP A 166 14.69 -6.47 -17.27
C ASP A 166 15.32 -5.27 -18.01
N LEU A 167 16.59 -5.40 -18.37
CA LEU A 167 17.35 -4.42 -19.10
C LEU A 167 17.45 -4.84 -20.58
N TRP A 168 16.32 -4.84 -21.28
CA TRP A 168 16.27 -5.06 -22.71
C TRP A 168 16.61 -3.77 -23.46
N PRO A 169 17.41 -3.85 -24.56
CA PRO A 169 17.69 -2.69 -25.39
C PRO A 169 16.48 -2.22 -26.19
#